data_545e05f04abda50bd920457f7cbd148b
#
_entry.id   545e05f04abda50bd920457f7cbd148b
#
_cell.length_a   1.000
_cell.length_b   1.000
_cell.length_c   1.000
_cell.angle_alpha   90.00
_cell.angle_beta   90.00
_cell.angle_gamma   90.00
#
_symmetry.space_group_name_H-M   'P 1'
#
loop_
_entity.id
_entity.type
_entity.pdbx_description
1 polymer ?
#
loop_
_entity_poly.entity_id
_entity_poly.type
_entity_poly.pdbx_seq_one_letter_code
_entity_poly.pdbx_strand_id
1 'polypeptide(L)'
;MEQKKRSMKQHYQILIVGGGNAGISLAAQLFRKDKRLDIGIMDPADKHYYQPAWTLVGGGDFDVRDTVRSEAEVMPRQAKWIKEAAVKLEPDQNAVISSAGVRYTYDYLVVCPGIQLDWHKIKGIEGHLGKNGITSNYTFETAPYTFECIRSLKRGKALFTNPNTPIKCGGAPQKIMYLASDYWRKHGVLKDIEVHYYSGGGVIFGVKKYADTLLKVIQRYGIKTHYLHNLVEIRPDKKEAVFEVYKDGQVVDQVTDTYDMIHVTPPQSAPDFIKNSPLAVPGNPLGWVDVDKHTFQHVRYPNVYSIGDASSTPNAKTGAAIRKQVPVLVEQLFSQIRAGKPAAAQYNGYGSCPLVTGYGRLVLAEFDYNNQPVETFPFDQSKERWTMYQLKRHVLPWLYWNRILKGTA
;
A
#
# COMPACT_ATOMS: atom_id res chain seq x y z
N MET A 1 1.63 9.82 -48.92
CA MET A 1 2.74 9.26 -48.13
C MET A 1 2.14 8.56 -46.91
N GLU A 2 1.89 7.25 -46.99
CA GLU A 2 1.44 6.45 -45.87
C GLU A 2 2.59 6.32 -44.87
N GLN A 3 2.41 6.93 -43.71
CA GLN A 3 3.29 6.64 -42.55
C GLN A 3 3.11 5.17 -42.21
N LYS A 4 4.13 4.33 -42.48
CA LYS A 4 4.24 2.98 -41.92
C LYS A 4 4.08 3.10 -40.39
N LYS A 5 2.88 2.83 -39.87
CA LYS A 5 2.69 2.51 -38.44
C LYS A 5 3.65 1.37 -38.14
N ARG A 6 4.75 1.64 -37.44
CA ARG A 6 5.59 0.60 -36.85
C ARG A 6 4.65 -0.28 -36.02
N SER A 7 4.45 -1.51 -36.46
CA SER A 7 3.74 -2.52 -35.69
C SER A 7 4.38 -2.57 -34.30
N MET A 8 3.65 -2.13 -33.28
CA MET A 8 4.15 -2.25 -31.89
C MET A 8 4.28 -3.72 -31.57
N LYS A 9 5.38 -4.09 -30.94
CA LYS A 9 5.61 -5.45 -30.46
C LYS A 9 4.48 -5.84 -29.49
N GLN A 10 3.84 -6.96 -29.72
CA GLN A 10 2.70 -7.45 -28.94
C GLN A 10 2.98 -8.72 -28.15
N HIS A 11 4.19 -9.28 -28.24
CA HIS A 11 4.60 -10.47 -27.48
C HIS A 11 5.85 -10.19 -26.67
N TYR A 12 5.87 -10.65 -25.41
CA TYR A 12 7.00 -10.51 -24.49
C TYR A 12 7.31 -11.84 -23.81
N GLN A 13 8.59 -12.12 -23.57
CA GLN A 13 8.98 -13.25 -22.74
C GLN A 13 8.41 -13.08 -21.31
N ILE A 14 8.51 -11.88 -20.74
CA ILE A 14 7.93 -11.55 -19.44
C ILE A 14 7.10 -10.28 -19.62
N LEU A 15 5.80 -10.36 -19.37
CA LEU A 15 4.92 -9.20 -19.29
C LEU A 15 4.61 -8.90 -17.82
N ILE A 16 4.91 -7.67 -17.39
CA ILE A 16 4.64 -7.18 -16.03
C ILE A 16 3.49 -6.19 -16.12
N VAL A 17 2.40 -6.46 -15.41
CA VAL A 17 1.28 -5.53 -15.25
C VAL A 17 1.45 -4.77 -13.94
N GLY A 18 1.76 -3.47 -14.05
CA GLY A 18 2.06 -2.56 -12.96
C GLY A 18 3.52 -2.09 -12.94
N GLY A 19 3.72 -0.77 -13.15
CA GLY A 19 5.00 -0.06 -13.09
C GLY A 19 5.31 0.52 -11.71
N GLY A 20 4.62 0.08 -10.65
CA GLY A 20 4.93 0.50 -9.28
C GLY A 20 6.22 -0.10 -8.73
N ASN A 21 6.42 0.03 -7.41
CA ASN A 21 7.59 -0.50 -6.70
C ASN A 21 7.92 -1.96 -7.08
N ALA A 22 6.89 -2.82 -7.11
CA ALA A 22 7.08 -4.24 -7.38
C ALA A 22 7.58 -4.50 -8.82
N GLY A 23 6.88 -3.95 -9.82
CA GLY A 23 7.21 -4.21 -11.23
C GLY A 23 8.55 -3.65 -11.65
N ILE A 24 8.85 -2.39 -11.29
CA ILE A 24 10.14 -1.77 -11.61
C ILE A 24 11.30 -2.49 -10.92
N SER A 25 11.16 -2.78 -9.61
CA SER A 25 12.22 -3.47 -8.85
C SER A 25 12.46 -4.88 -9.37
N LEU A 26 11.39 -5.60 -9.75
CA LEU A 26 11.49 -6.93 -10.36
C LEU A 26 12.23 -6.87 -11.70
N ALA A 27 11.80 -6.01 -12.61
CA ALA A 27 12.45 -5.87 -13.91
C ALA A 27 13.92 -5.46 -13.77
N ALA A 28 14.22 -4.53 -12.88
CA ALA A 28 15.60 -4.09 -12.62
C ALA A 28 16.48 -5.24 -12.12
N GLN A 29 15.99 -6.08 -11.20
CA GLN A 29 16.74 -7.25 -10.71
C GLN A 29 16.88 -8.35 -11.79
N LEU A 30 15.85 -8.60 -12.57
CA LEU A 30 15.90 -9.53 -13.69
C LEU A 30 16.97 -9.12 -14.71
N PHE A 31 17.02 -7.85 -15.13
CA PHE A 31 18.05 -7.34 -16.04
C PHE A 31 19.47 -7.35 -15.46
N ARG A 32 19.62 -7.31 -14.16
CA ARG A 32 20.94 -7.51 -13.51
C ARG A 32 21.41 -8.95 -13.64
N LYS A 33 20.51 -9.92 -13.69
CA LYS A 33 20.84 -11.34 -13.92
C LYS A 33 21.07 -11.67 -15.40
N ASP A 34 20.20 -11.19 -16.28
CA ASP A 34 20.34 -11.37 -17.72
C ASP A 34 19.76 -10.17 -18.50
N LYS A 35 20.65 -9.41 -19.13
CA LYS A 35 20.29 -8.20 -19.89
C LYS A 35 19.53 -8.51 -21.19
N ARG A 36 19.50 -9.79 -21.63
CA ARG A 36 18.85 -10.23 -22.87
C ARG A 36 17.39 -10.57 -22.71
N LEU A 37 16.88 -10.59 -21.47
CA LEU A 37 15.46 -10.83 -21.21
C LEU A 37 14.60 -9.80 -21.95
N ASP A 38 13.51 -10.28 -22.54
CA ASP A 38 12.53 -9.47 -23.22
C ASP A 38 11.37 -9.17 -22.27
N ILE A 39 11.41 -7.98 -21.65
CA ILE A 39 10.46 -7.58 -20.62
C ILE A 39 9.62 -6.38 -21.08
N GLY A 40 8.29 -6.56 -21.09
CA GLY A 40 7.32 -5.47 -21.18
C GLY A 40 6.77 -5.10 -19.80
N ILE A 41 6.67 -3.80 -19.51
CA ILE A 41 5.99 -3.28 -18.32
C ILE A 41 4.79 -2.46 -18.77
N MET A 42 3.59 -2.89 -18.40
CA MET A 42 2.34 -2.20 -18.72
C MET A 42 1.90 -1.36 -17.53
N ASP A 43 1.94 -0.03 -17.69
CA ASP A 43 1.49 0.93 -16.70
C ASP A 43 1.11 2.25 -17.39
N PRO A 44 -0.09 2.81 -17.13
CA PRO A 44 -0.56 4.05 -17.75
C PRO A 44 0.00 5.32 -17.10
N ALA A 45 0.59 5.22 -15.90
CA ALA A 45 0.93 6.38 -15.09
C ALA A 45 2.10 7.18 -15.66
N ASP A 46 2.04 8.52 -15.56
CA ASP A 46 3.14 9.44 -15.88
C ASP A 46 4.05 9.72 -14.67
N LYS A 47 3.55 9.40 -13.47
CA LYS A 47 4.22 9.72 -12.21
C LYS A 47 4.36 8.50 -11.33
N HIS A 48 5.52 8.36 -10.74
CA HIS A 48 5.86 7.36 -9.75
C HIS A 48 5.93 7.98 -8.36
N TYR A 49 5.28 7.35 -7.38
CA TYR A 49 5.15 7.90 -6.04
C TYR A 49 5.83 7.04 -4.98
N TYR A 50 6.61 7.69 -4.11
CA TYR A 50 7.06 7.10 -2.86
C TYR A 50 6.00 7.30 -1.77
N GLN A 51 4.92 6.51 -1.84
CA GLN A 51 3.75 6.60 -0.96
C GLN A 51 4.06 6.45 0.55
N PRO A 52 5.10 5.68 1.00
CA PRO A 52 5.41 5.54 2.42
C PRO A 52 5.74 6.85 3.15
N ALA A 53 6.08 7.93 2.44
CA ALA A 53 6.33 9.23 3.02
C ALA A 53 5.05 10.08 3.22
N TRP A 54 3.92 9.74 2.59
CA TRP A 54 2.70 10.56 2.66
C TRP A 54 2.15 10.73 4.09
N THR A 55 2.40 9.76 4.97
CA THR A 55 2.09 9.95 6.41
C THR A 55 2.91 11.08 7.04
N LEU A 56 4.19 11.23 6.66
CA LEU A 56 5.03 12.32 7.14
C LEU A 56 4.65 13.66 6.47
N VAL A 57 4.21 13.63 5.20
CA VAL A 57 3.64 14.79 4.52
C VAL A 57 2.41 15.29 5.26
N GLY A 58 1.45 14.40 5.55
CA GLY A 58 0.27 14.74 6.34
C GLY A 58 0.57 15.19 7.78
N GLY A 59 1.73 14.80 8.31
CA GLY A 59 2.26 15.29 9.59
C GLY A 59 3.08 16.57 9.47
N GLY A 60 3.30 17.12 8.26
CA GLY A 60 4.08 18.34 8.04
C GLY A 60 5.60 18.18 8.20
N ASP A 61 6.13 16.94 8.16
CA ASP A 61 7.56 16.64 8.35
C ASP A 61 8.25 16.09 7.09
N PHE A 62 7.58 16.16 5.94
CA PHE A 62 8.15 15.76 4.64
C PHE A 62 7.52 16.58 3.51
N ASP A 63 8.32 16.98 2.52
CA ASP A 63 7.80 17.69 1.35
C ASP A 63 7.15 16.71 0.38
N VAL A 64 5.92 16.97 -0.02
CA VAL A 64 5.18 16.13 -0.96
C VAL A 64 5.90 16.02 -2.31
N ARG A 65 6.61 17.07 -2.74
CA ARG A 65 7.36 17.12 -4.01
C ARG A 65 8.50 16.10 -4.05
N ASP A 66 9.08 15.77 -2.89
CA ASP A 66 10.15 14.75 -2.79
C ASP A 66 9.62 13.32 -2.89
N THR A 67 8.29 13.16 -2.87
CA THR A 67 7.62 11.84 -2.97
C THR A 67 7.25 11.45 -4.39
N VAL A 68 7.52 12.28 -5.39
CA VAL A 68 7.11 12.05 -6.78
C VAL A 68 8.28 12.20 -7.74
N ARG A 69 8.31 11.34 -8.76
CA ARG A 69 9.19 11.44 -9.93
C ARG A 69 8.41 11.10 -11.19
N SER A 70 8.96 11.45 -12.37
CA SER A 70 8.43 10.95 -13.63
C SER A 70 8.59 9.43 -13.69
N GLU A 71 7.55 8.73 -14.15
CA GLU A 71 7.59 7.29 -14.37
C GLU A 71 8.73 6.91 -15.34
N ALA A 72 8.95 7.73 -16.37
CA ALA A 72 10.03 7.53 -17.35
C ALA A 72 11.44 7.56 -16.73
N GLU A 73 11.67 8.34 -15.65
CA GLU A 73 12.97 8.43 -14.98
C GLU A 73 13.29 7.17 -14.17
N VAL A 74 12.27 6.48 -13.67
CA VAL A 74 12.43 5.29 -12.82
C VAL A 74 12.32 3.98 -13.60
N MET A 75 11.69 4.01 -14.78
CA MET A 75 11.53 2.86 -15.65
C MET A 75 12.91 2.28 -16.06
N PRO A 76 13.15 0.97 -15.92
CA PRO A 76 14.39 0.35 -16.41
C PRO A 76 14.56 0.56 -17.91
N ARG A 77 15.70 1.09 -18.33
CA ARG A 77 15.96 1.46 -19.75
C ARG A 77 15.82 0.30 -20.73
N GLN A 78 16.05 -0.92 -20.27
CA GLN A 78 15.96 -2.14 -21.08
C GLN A 78 14.51 -2.62 -21.23
N ALA A 79 13.62 -2.25 -20.30
CA ALA A 79 12.22 -2.65 -20.36
C ALA A 79 11.49 -1.88 -21.47
N LYS A 80 10.55 -2.56 -22.11
CA LYS A 80 9.59 -1.89 -22.99
C LYS A 80 8.43 -1.38 -22.15
N TRP A 81 8.36 -0.08 -21.95
CA TRP A 81 7.20 0.54 -21.29
C TRP A 81 6.01 0.60 -22.24
N ILE A 82 4.92 -0.07 -21.86
CA ILE A 82 3.61 -0.03 -22.50
C ILE A 82 2.74 0.93 -21.69
N LYS A 83 2.61 2.16 -22.19
CA LYS A 83 1.90 3.24 -21.49
C LYS A 83 0.38 3.11 -21.64
N GLU A 84 -0.15 1.97 -21.25
CA GLU A 84 -1.55 1.60 -21.32
C GLU A 84 -1.95 0.85 -20.04
N ALA A 85 -3.23 0.96 -19.64
CA ALA A 85 -3.75 0.17 -18.53
C ALA A 85 -4.12 -1.25 -19.00
N ALA A 86 -3.92 -2.25 -18.16
CA ALA A 86 -4.54 -3.56 -18.35
C ALA A 86 -6.02 -3.46 -17.99
N VAL A 87 -6.90 -3.98 -18.84
CA VAL A 87 -8.36 -3.98 -18.63
C VAL A 87 -8.97 -5.38 -18.59
N LYS A 88 -8.29 -6.39 -19.15
CA LYS A 88 -8.72 -7.78 -19.12
C LYS A 88 -7.52 -8.73 -19.11
N LEU A 89 -7.61 -9.77 -18.29
CA LEU A 89 -6.62 -10.85 -18.21
C LEU A 89 -7.23 -12.13 -18.82
N GLU A 90 -6.56 -12.71 -19.79
CA GLU A 90 -6.97 -13.93 -20.50
C GLU A 90 -5.87 -15.00 -20.34
N PRO A 91 -5.71 -15.59 -19.14
CA PRO A 91 -4.59 -16.49 -18.85
C PRO A 91 -4.62 -17.79 -19.66
N ASP A 92 -5.79 -18.30 -20.03
CA ASP A 92 -5.91 -19.50 -20.87
C ASP A 92 -5.32 -19.29 -22.30
N GLN A 93 -5.17 -18.04 -22.70
CA GLN A 93 -4.62 -17.64 -24.01
C GLN A 93 -3.27 -16.91 -23.88
N ASN A 94 -2.69 -16.91 -22.66
CA ASN A 94 -1.48 -16.17 -22.32
C ASN A 94 -1.52 -14.72 -22.82
N ALA A 95 -2.62 -13.99 -22.53
CA ALA A 95 -2.83 -12.65 -23.05
C ALA A 95 -3.36 -11.67 -22.01
N VAL A 96 -3.04 -10.39 -22.24
CA VAL A 96 -3.57 -9.22 -21.55
C VAL A 96 -4.12 -8.25 -22.58
N ILE A 97 -5.34 -7.75 -22.38
CA ILE A 97 -5.94 -6.71 -23.21
C ILE A 97 -5.73 -5.37 -22.52
N SER A 98 -5.23 -4.40 -23.28
CA SER A 98 -5.00 -3.04 -22.80
C SER A 98 -6.22 -2.14 -22.98
N SER A 99 -6.18 -0.97 -22.36
CA SER A 99 -7.20 0.09 -22.50
C SER A 99 -7.35 0.62 -23.93
N ALA A 100 -6.33 0.45 -24.79
CA ALA A 100 -6.40 0.76 -26.21
C ALA A 100 -6.98 -0.40 -27.05
N GLY A 101 -7.44 -1.50 -26.41
CA GLY A 101 -7.94 -2.69 -27.09
C GLY A 101 -6.85 -3.56 -27.73
N VAL A 102 -5.59 -3.28 -27.45
CA VAL A 102 -4.46 -4.06 -27.98
C VAL A 102 -4.28 -5.32 -27.13
N ARG A 103 -4.10 -6.46 -27.85
CA ARG A 103 -3.84 -7.75 -27.25
C ARG A 103 -2.32 -7.97 -27.13
N TYR A 104 -1.82 -8.09 -25.91
CA TYR A 104 -0.43 -8.43 -25.61
C TYR A 104 -0.34 -9.86 -25.12
N THR A 105 0.57 -10.65 -25.69
CA THR A 105 0.83 -12.03 -25.30
C THR A 105 2.15 -12.18 -24.56
N TYR A 106 2.30 -13.26 -23.80
CA TYR A 106 3.47 -13.48 -22.96
C TYR A 106 3.81 -14.97 -22.84
N ASP A 107 5.08 -15.25 -22.55
CA ASP A 107 5.49 -16.56 -22.02
C ASP A 107 5.22 -16.62 -20.51
N TYR A 108 5.55 -15.55 -19.78
CA TYR A 108 5.35 -15.39 -18.34
C TYR A 108 4.64 -14.06 -18.02
N LEU A 109 3.67 -14.10 -17.12
CA LEU A 109 2.95 -12.91 -16.64
C LEU A 109 3.26 -12.65 -15.17
N VAL A 110 3.53 -11.38 -14.81
CA VAL A 110 3.58 -10.93 -13.42
C VAL A 110 2.54 -9.84 -13.20
N VAL A 111 1.59 -10.09 -12.29
CA VAL A 111 0.50 -9.16 -11.98
C VAL A 111 0.79 -8.46 -10.67
N CYS A 112 1.18 -7.17 -10.71
CA CYS A 112 1.56 -6.38 -9.54
C CYS A 112 1.14 -4.90 -9.63
N PRO A 113 -0.12 -4.58 -10.02
CA PRO A 113 -0.59 -3.20 -10.22
C PRO A 113 -0.85 -2.44 -8.91
N GLY A 114 -0.62 -3.07 -7.77
CA GLY A 114 -0.93 -2.52 -6.46
C GLY A 114 -2.38 -2.77 -6.04
N ILE A 115 -2.91 -1.86 -5.22
CA ILE A 115 -4.22 -1.96 -4.58
C ILE A 115 -5.13 -0.84 -5.07
N GLN A 116 -6.44 -1.10 -5.16
CA GLN A 116 -7.48 -0.14 -5.47
C GLN A 116 -8.01 0.49 -4.18
N LEU A 117 -8.24 1.81 -4.20
CA LEU A 117 -8.89 2.55 -3.13
C LEU A 117 -10.39 2.65 -3.42
N ASP A 118 -11.21 1.97 -2.64
CA ASP A 118 -12.65 1.84 -2.87
C ASP A 118 -13.42 3.01 -2.22
N TRP A 119 -13.14 4.26 -2.64
CA TRP A 119 -13.80 5.46 -2.10
C TRP A 119 -15.32 5.41 -2.22
N HIS A 120 -15.85 4.81 -3.28
CA HIS A 120 -17.28 4.65 -3.55
C HIS A 120 -18.02 3.85 -2.47
N LYS A 121 -17.31 3.09 -1.64
CA LYS A 121 -17.89 2.35 -0.49
C LYS A 121 -18.17 3.23 0.72
N ILE A 122 -17.75 4.49 0.70
CA ILE A 122 -18.06 5.48 1.75
C ILE A 122 -19.05 6.48 1.15
N LYS A 123 -20.32 6.34 1.48
CA LYS A 123 -21.37 7.22 0.99
C LYS A 123 -21.09 8.69 1.38
N GLY A 124 -21.28 9.62 0.46
CA GLY A 124 -21.14 11.06 0.68
C GLY A 124 -19.70 11.59 0.68
N ILE A 125 -18.67 10.77 0.44
CA ILE A 125 -17.28 11.25 0.36
C ILE A 125 -16.93 11.84 -1.01
N GLU A 126 -17.62 11.44 -2.05
CA GLU A 126 -17.35 11.88 -3.43
C GLU A 126 -17.42 13.41 -3.56
N GLY A 127 -16.39 14.02 -4.16
CA GLY A 127 -16.29 15.48 -4.32
C GLY A 127 -15.97 16.26 -3.04
N HIS A 128 -15.89 15.60 -1.88
CA HIS A 128 -15.65 16.24 -0.57
C HIS A 128 -14.26 15.96 0.00
N LEU A 129 -13.55 14.98 -0.48
CA LEU A 129 -12.18 14.67 -0.05
C LEU A 129 -11.23 15.84 -0.39
N GLY A 130 -10.46 16.30 0.60
CA GLY A 130 -9.60 17.49 0.48
C GLY A 130 -10.33 18.80 0.78
N LYS A 131 -11.55 18.77 1.36
CA LYS A 131 -12.36 19.94 1.70
C LYS A 131 -13.04 19.76 3.06
N ASN A 132 -13.42 20.87 3.71
CA ASN A 132 -14.26 20.91 4.91
C ASN A 132 -13.80 20.01 6.08
N GLY A 133 -12.46 19.81 6.20
CA GLY A 133 -11.89 18.96 7.25
C GLY A 133 -11.87 17.46 6.90
N ILE A 134 -12.33 17.04 5.70
CA ILE A 134 -12.29 15.66 5.24
C ILE A 134 -10.98 15.43 4.48
N THR A 135 -10.08 14.63 5.03
CA THR A 135 -8.73 14.45 4.51
C THR A 135 -8.28 12.99 4.49
N SER A 136 -7.18 12.72 3.77
CA SER A 136 -6.57 11.40 3.69
C SER A 136 -5.11 11.50 3.27
N ASN A 137 -4.28 10.59 3.79
CA ASN A 137 -2.90 10.40 3.33
C ASN A 137 -2.79 9.31 2.25
N TYR A 138 -3.93 8.84 1.72
CA TYR A 138 -3.94 7.76 0.72
C TYR A 138 -3.89 8.27 -0.72
N THR A 139 -3.92 9.61 -0.93
CA THR A 139 -3.65 10.24 -2.23
C THR A 139 -2.59 11.32 -2.11
N PHE A 140 -1.87 11.56 -3.20
CA PHE A 140 -0.82 12.60 -3.28
C PHE A 140 -1.40 13.99 -3.05
N GLU A 141 -2.58 14.25 -3.62
CA GLU A 141 -3.25 15.56 -3.62
C GLU A 141 -3.77 15.93 -2.21
N THR A 142 -4.22 14.96 -1.44
CA THR A 142 -4.87 15.23 -0.15
C THR A 142 -3.94 15.11 1.06
N ALA A 143 -2.79 14.45 0.91
CA ALA A 143 -1.84 14.34 2.02
C ALA A 143 -1.36 15.70 2.57
N PRO A 144 -1.05 16.73 1.77
CA PRO A 144 -0.72 18.07 2.28
C PRO A 144 -1.89 18.71 3.04
N TYR A 145 -3.12 18.55 2.57
CA TYR A 145 -4.32 19.08 3.22
C TYR A 145 -4.53 18.48 4.61
N THR A 146 -4.09 17.25 4.86
CA THR A 146 -4.11 16.67 6.22
C THR A 146 -3.34 17.54 7.20
N PHE A 147 -2.15 18.04 6.82
CA PHE A 147 -1.38 18.91 7.71
C PHE A 147 -2.05 20.29 7.89
N GLU A 148 -2.70 20.81 6.86
CA GLU A 148 -3.47 22.07 6.98
C GLU A 148 -4.60 21.91 7.99
N CYS A 149 -5.35 20.81 7.97
CA CYS A 149 -6.38 20.50 8.96
C CYS A 149 -5.79 20.38 10.36
N ILE A 150 -4.69 19.61 10.54
CA ILE A 150 -4.02 19.44 11.83
C ILE A 150 -3.57 20.81 12.39
N ARG A 151 -2.91 21.62 11.56
CA ARG A 151 -2.37 22.93 11.96
C ARG A 151 -3.47 23.92 12.35
N SER A 152 -4.61 23.85 11.67
CA SER A 152 -5.72 24.78 11.85
C SER A 152 -6.60 24.43 13.04
N LEU A 153 -6.71 23.15 13.40
CA LEU A 153 -7.56 22.71 14.51
C LEU A 153 -6.95 23.11 15.85
N LYS A 154 -7.69 23.89 16.65
CA LYS A 154 -7.27 24.36 17.97
C LYS A 154 -8.16 23.81 19.09
N ARG A 155 -9.37 23.41 18.79
CA ARG A 155 -10.36 22.80 19.66
C ARG A 155 -11.36 21.99 18.85
N GLY A 156 -12.06 21.07 19.48
CA GLY A 156 -13.12 20.28 18.85
C GLY A 156 -12.74 18.80 18.71
N LYS A 157 -13.25 18.14 17.69
CA LYS A 157 -13.14 16.69 17.54
C LYS A 157 -12.41 16.30 16.27
N ALA A 158 -11.39 15.44 16.40
CA ALA A 158 -10.63 14.87 15.31
C ALA A 158 -10.84 13.35 15.23
N LEU A 159 -11.37 12.87 14.10
CA LEU A 159 -11.59 11.45 13.86
C LEU A 159 -10.52 10.89 12.93
N PHE A 160 -10.03 9.68 13.23
CA PHE A 160 -9.12 8.91 12.40
C PHE A 160 -9.73 7.53 12.16
N THR A 161 -9.78 7.09 10.90
CA THR A 161 -10.49 5.85 10.55
C THR A 161 -9.57 4.80 9.96
N ASN A 162 -9.88 3.53 10.23
CA ASN A 162 -9.26 2.35 9.66
C ASN A 162 -10.37 1.35 9.25
N PRO A 163 -10.48 0.95 7.98
CA PRO A 163 -11.57 0.09 7.52
C PRO A 163 -11.42 -1.36 8.00
N ASN A 164 -12.46 -2.15 7.78
CA ASN A 164 -12.48 -3.58 8.07
C ASN A 164 -11.85 -4.44 6.94
N THR A 165 -11.26 -3.82 5.91
CA THR A 165 -10.53 -4.52 4.84
C THR A 165 -9.02 -4.49 5.09
N PRO A 166 -8.23 -5.42 4.50
CA PRO A 166 -6.79 -5.22 4.39
C PRO A 166 -6.47 -3.92 3.66
N ILE A 167 -5.43 -3.21 4.11
CA ILE A 167 -4.99 -1.94 3.51
C ILE A 167 -3.49 -1.97 3.23
N LYS A 168 -3.05 -1.16 2.27
CA LYS A 168 -1.61 -0.90 2.12
C LYS A 168 -1.11 -0.19 3.37
N CYS A 169 -0.08 -0.76 4.02
CA CYS A 169 0.47 -0.30 5.28
C CYS A 169 -0.55 -0.22 6.43
N GLY A 170 -0.95 -1.36 7.01
CA GLY A 170 -1.93 -1.46 8.10
C GLY A 170 -1.71 -0.55 9.31
N GLY A 171 -0.50 -0.01 9.49
CA GLY A 171 -0.21 1.00 10.52
C GLY A 171 -0.38 2.46 10.07
N ALA A 172 -0.67 2.74 8.80
CA ALA A 172 -0.68 4.12 8.30
C ALA A 172 -1.77 4.99 8.96
N PRO A 173 -3.00 4.52 9.22
CA PRO A 173 -4.04 5.32 9.86
C PRO A 173 -3.65 5.81 11.25
N GLN A 174 -3.03 4.94 12.05
CA GLN A 174 -2.61 5.33 13.40
C GLN A 174 -1.37 6.22 13.42
N LYS A 175 -0.47 6.13 12.43
CA LYS A 175 0.71 7.03 12.37
C LYS A 175 0.31 8.49 12.26
N ILE A 176 -0.65 8.82 11.39
CA ILE A 176 -1.10 10.21 11.24
C ILE A 176 -1.86 10.69 12.48
N MET A 177 -2.61 9.82 13.13
CA MET A 177 -3.27 10.12 14.39
C MET A 177 -2.24 10.49 15.47
N TYR A 178 -1.15 9.73 15.59
CA TYR A 178 -0.09 10.03 16.56
C TYR A 178 0.68 11.31 16.21
N LEU A 179 0.97 11.56 14.94
CA LEU A 179 1.62 12.79 14.51
C LEU A 179 0.74 14.01 14.80
N ALA A 180 -0.56 13.93 14.51
CA ALA A 180 -1.53 14.97 14.82
C ALA A 180 -1.58 15.24 16.32
N SER A 181 -1.72 14.19 17.14
CA SER A 181 -1.76 14.30 18.60
C SER A 181 -0.47 14.89 19.18
N ASP A 182 0.71 14.50 18.64
CA ASP A 182 1.99 15.07 19.08
C ASP A 182 2.14 16.54 18.65
N TYR A 183 1.62 16.91 17.45
CA TYR A 183 1.57 18.31 17.02
C TYR A 183 0.76 19.14 17.98
N TRP A 184 -0.48 18.74 18.29
CA TRP A 184 -1.37 19.46 19.19
C TRP A 184 -0.82 19.52 20.61
N ARG A 185 -0.20 18.44 21.09
CA ARG A 185 0.48 18.41 22.40
C ARG A 185 1.62 19.45 22.46
N LYS A 186 2.48 19.50 21.43
CA LYS A 186 3.61 20.44 21.36
C LYS A 186 3.16 21.90 21.27
N HIS A 187 1.97 22.14 20.72
CA HIS A 187 1.39 23.48 20.60
C HIS A 187 0.43 23.84 21.75
N GLY A 188 0.31 22.96 22.77
CA GLY A 188 -0.48 23.24 23.97
C GLY A 188 -1.98 23.17 23.79
N VAL A 189 -2.49 22.67 22.65
CA VAL A 189 -3.93 22.64 22.32
C VAL A 189 -4.57 21.25 22.43
N LEU A 190 -3.78 20.20 22.65
CA LEU A 190 -4.31 18.82 22.69
C LEU A 190 -5.42 18.63 23.74
N LYS A 191 -5.35 19.35 24.87
CA LYS A 191 -6.36 19.31 25.95
C LYS A 191 -7.74 19.77 25.48
N ASP A 192 -7.82 20.58 24.44
CA ASP A 192 -9.03 21.16 23.87
C ASP A 192 -9.52 20.38 22.63
N ILE A 193 -8.86 19.26 22.28
CA ILE A 193 -9.18 18.43 21.10
C ILE A 193 -9.46 17.00 21.55
N GLU A 194 -10.66 16.51 21.25
CA GLU A 194 -11.00 15.10 21.40
C GLU A 194 -10.49 14.30 20.20
N VAL A 195 -9.58 13.37 20.45
CA VAL A 195 -9.00 12.51 19.42
C VAL A 195 -9.64 11.13 19.48
N HIS A 196 -10.31 10.72 18.40
CA HIS A 196 -10.99 9.44 18.30
C HIS A 196 -10.37 8.58 17.18
N TYR A 197 -10.18 7.29 17.45
CA TYR A 197 -9.75 6.31 16.48
C TYR A 197 -10.84 5.27 16.29
N TYR A 198 -11.45 5.26 15.10
CA TYR A 198 -12.46 4.29 14.69
C TYR A 198 -11.80 3.22 13.81
N SER A 199 -11.84 1.97 14.23
CA SER A 199 -11.23 0.85 13.51
C SER A 199 -12.22 -0.28 13.27
N GLY A 200 -12.37 -0.70 12.02
CA GLY A 200 -13.10 -1.91 11.66
C GLY A 200 -12.42 -3.18 12.17
N GLY A 201 -11.13 -3.12 12.57
CA GLY A 201 -10.42 -4.20 13.26
C GLY A 201 -10.65 -4.21 14.77
N GLY A 202 -10.42 -5.36 15.39
CA GLY A 202 -10.64 -5.58 16.83
C GLY A 202 -9.48 -5.19 17.75
N VAL A 203 -8.31 -4.80 17.19
CA VAL A 203 -7.09 -4.48 17.96
C VAL A 203 -6.33 -3.35 17.30
N ILE A 204 -5.45 -2.69 18.07
CA ILE A 204 -4.62 -1.60 17.52
C ILE A 204 -3.55 -2.12 16.55
N PHE A 205 -3.00 -3.31 16.79
CA PHE A 205 -1.99 -3.93 15.94
C PHE A 205 -1.94 -5.44 16.18
N GLY A 206 -1.75 -6.23 15.11
CA GLY A 206 -1.82 -7.71 15.16
C GLY A 206 -0.67 -8.37 15.91
N VAL A 207 0.47 -7.70 16.08
CA VAL A 207 1.65 -8.25 16.79
C VAL A 207 1.70 -7.68 18.20
N LYS A 208 1.44 -8.54 19.21
CA LYS A 208 1.31 -8.13 20.61
C LYS A 208 2.48 -7.33 21.14
N LYS A 209 3.72 -7.72 20.84
CA LYS A 209 4.94 -7.03 21.28
C LYS A 209 4.91 -5.54 20.94
N TYR A 210 4.46 -5.18 19.74
CA TYR A 210 4.36 -3.79 19.28
C TYR A 210 3.06 -3.13 19.75
N ALA A 211 1.96 -3.89 19.82
CA ALA A 211 0.66 -3.39 20.31
C ALA A 211 0.77 -2.85 21.73
N ASP A 212 1.51 -3.52 22.62
CA ASP A 212 1.71 -3.10 24.02
C ASP A 212 2.35 -1.69 24.11
N THR A 213 3.28 -1.36 23.22
CA THR A 213 3.85 -0.01 23.13
C THR A 213 2.84 1.00 22.58
N LEU A 214 2.12 0.62 21.53
CA LEU A 214 1.12 1.51 20.91
C LEU A 214 -0.02 1.85 21.87
N LEU A 215 -0.45 0.94 22.73
CA LEU A 215 -1.43 1.20 23.78
C LEU A 215 -0.93 2.27 24.78
N LYS A 216 0.36 2.26 25.14
CA LYS A 216 0.94 3.32 25.96
C LYS A 216 0.98 4.67 25.24
N VAL A 217 1.16 4.66 23.91
CA VAL A 217 1.11 5.87 23.10
C VAL A 217 -0.32 6.44 23.03
N ILE A 218 -1.33 5.58 22.86
CA ILE A 218 -2.74 5.94 22.93
C ILE A 218 -3.06 6.62 24.27
N GLN A 219 -2.64 5.99 25.36
CA GLN A 219 -2.84 6.54 26.71
C GLN A 219 -2.12 7.89 26.88
N ARG A 220 -0.89 8.03 26.38
CA ARG A 220 -0.09 9.28 26.43
C ARG A 220 -0.84 10.47 25.81
N TYR A 221 -1.54 10.25 24.72
CA TYR A 221 -2.26 11.29 23.98
C TYR A 221 -3.75 11.40 24.37
N GLY A 222 -4.26 10.54 25.25
CA GLY A 222 -5.66 10.53 25.63
C GLY A 222 -6.62 10.15 24.50
N ILE A 223 -6.14 9.32 23.54
CA ILE A 223 -6.92 8.93 22.37
C ILE A 223 -8.03 7.95 22.78
N LYS A 224 -9.26 8.23 22.34
CA LYS A 224 -10.41 7.33 22.51
C LYS A 224 -10.47 6.35 21.35
N THR A 225 -10.43 5.03 21.62
CA THR A 225 -10.45 3.99 20.60
C THR A 225 -11.79 3.29 20.51
N HIS A 226 -12.29 3.10 19.27
CA HIS A 226 -13.54 2.44 18.94
C HIS A 226 -13.20 1.28 17.98
N TYR A 227 -13.07 0.08 18.50
CA TYR A 227 -12.79 -1.12 17.70
C TYR A 227 -14.08 -1.73 17.16
N LEU A 228 -13.98 -2.48 16.06
CA LEU A 228 -15.11 -3.06 15.34
C LEU A 228 -16.11 -2.03 14.83
N HIS A 229 -15.62 -0.82 14.56
CA HIS A 229 -16.40 0.28 13.99
C HIS A 229 -15.87 0.63 12.61
N ASN A 230 -16.66 0.43 11.57
CA ASN A 230 -16.28 0.67 10.17
C ASN A 230 -17.01 1.89 9.61
N LEU A 231 -16.26 2.86 9.09
CA LEU A 231 -16.84 4.04 8.44
C LEU A 231 -17.58 3.64 7.14
N VAL A 232 -18.86 4.03 7.02
CA VAL A 232 -19.70 3.73 5.85
C VAL A 232 -20.32 4.95 5.19
N GLU A 233 -20.44 6.07 5.91
CA GLU A 233 -21.02 7.30 5.36
C GLU A 233 -20.37 8.54 6.00
N ILE A 234 -20.21 9.58 5.20
CA ILE A 234 -19.89 10.94 5.66
C ILE A 234 -21.02 11.86 5.20
N ARG A 235 -21.48 12.75 6.09
CA ARG A 235 -22.45 13.80 5.82
C ARG A 235 -21.77 15.16 5.96
N PRO A 236 -21.14 15.68 4.89
CA PRO A 236 -20.25 16.85 4.95
C PRO A 236 -20.93 18.10 5.51
N ASP A 237 -22.18 18.36 5.09
CA ASP A 237 -22.94 19.54 5.49
C ASP A 237 -23.26 19.58 6.99
N LYS A 238 -23.37 18.39 7.62
CA LYS A 238 -23.62 18.23 9.05
C LYS A 238 -22.35 17.97 9.84
N LYS A 239 -21.22 17.77 9.17
CA LYS A 239 -19.95 17.29 9.76
C LYS A 239 -20.15 16.01 10.58
N GLU A 240 -20.89 15.07 10.05
CA GLU A 240 -21.16 13.76 10.67
C GLU A 240 -20.47 12.62 9.91
N ALA A 241 -20.01 11.64 10.66
CA ALA A 241 -19.50 10.36 10.16
C ALA A 241 -20.30 9.21 10.76
N VAL A 242 -20.73 8.26 9.92
CA VAL A 242 -21.56 7.12 10.32
C VAL A 242 -20.73 5.86 10.27
N PHE A 243 -20.77 5.09 11.35
CA PHE A 243 -20.01 3.85 11.51
C PHE A 243 -20.95 2.68 11.77
N GLU A 244 -20.74 1.58 11.04
CA GLU A 244 -21.33 0.29 11.39
C GLU A 244 -20.52 -0.36 12.52
N VAL A 245 -21.24 -0.88 13.52
CA VAL A 245 -20.66 -1.62 14.64
C VAL A 245 -20.78 -3.10 14.38
N TYR A 246 -19.68 -3.84 14.48
CA TYR A 246 -19.62 -5.26 14.22
C TYR A 246 -19.51 -6.06 15.50
N LYS A 247 -20.20 -7.19 15.54
CA LYS A 247 -20.04 -8.24 16.53
C LYS A 247 -20.15 -9.60 15.82
N ASP A 248 -19.18 -10.48 16.07
CA ASP A 248 -19.12 -11.81 15.46
C ASP A 248 -19.24 -11.80 13.92
N GLY A 249 -18.64 -10.75 13.29
CA GLY A 249 -18.64 -10.57 11.84
C GLY A 249 -19.93 -10.00 11.25
N GLN A 250 -20.93 -9.68 12.07
CA GLN A 250 -22.21 -9.11 11.63
C GLN A 250 -22.35 -7.67 12.11
N VAL A 251 -23.06 -6.83 11.33
CA VAL A 251 -23.46 -5.49 11.75
C VAL A 251 -24.58 -5.63 12.81
N VAL A 252 -24.34 -5.08 13.98
CA VAL A 252 -25.29 -5.12 15.11
C VAL A 252 -25.85 -3.76 15.48
N ASP A 253 -25.16 -2.69 15.09
CA ASP A 253 -25.56 -1.33 15.39
C ASP A 253 -24.97 -0.33 14.39
N GLN A 254 -25.44 0.91 14.43
CA GLN A 254 -24.88 2.01 13.65
C GLN A 254 -24.79 3.25 14.55
N VAL A 255 -23.60 3.84 14.64
CA VAL A 255 -23.34 5.04 15.42
C VAL A 255 -22.96 6.21 14.53
N THR A 256 -23.38 7.41 14.92
CA THR A 256 -23.02 8.65 14.25
C THR A 256 -22.19 9.50 15.20
N ASP A 257 -21.05 10.00 14.73
CA ASP A 257 -20.22 10.96 15.47
C ASP A 257 -19.96 12.21 14.63
N THR A 258 -19.75 13.33 15.28
CA THR A 258 -19.43 14.61 14.63
C THR A 258 -17.92 14.82 14.55
N TYR A 259 -17.47 15.66 13.62
CA TYR A 259 -16.04 15.98 13.47
C TYR A 259 -15.81 17.45 13.10
N ASP A 260 -14.69 17.99 13.52
CA ASP A 260 -14.10 19.21 12.96
C ASP A 260 -13.06 18.88 11.90
N MET A 261 -12.33 17.75 12.09
CA MET A 261 -11.57 17.11 11.03
C MET A 261 -11.75 15.59 11.09
N ILE A 262 -11.72 14.95 9.93
CA ILE A 262 -11.70 13.49 9.80
C ILE A 262 -10.62 13.06 8.81
N HIS A 263 -9.71 12.20 9.26
CA HIS A 263 -8.77 11.49 8.36
C HIS A 263 -9.38 10.15 7.98
N VAL A 264 -9.65 10.00 6.67
CA VAL A 264 -10.30 8.82 6.13
C VAL A 264 -9.28 7.88 5.51
N THR A 265 -9.30 6.63 5.96
CA THR A 265 -8.67 5.51 5.27
C THR A 265 -9.78 4.75 4.54
N PRO A 266 -9.77 4.71 3.19
CA PRO A 266 -10.82 4.02 2.45
C PRO A 266 -10.69 2.50 2.57
N PRO A 267 -11.77 1.73 2.39
CA PRO A 267 -11.70 0.32 2.09
C PRO A 267 -10.82 0.07 0.86
N GLN A 268 -10.16 -1.08 0.80
CA GLN A 268 -9.23 -1.40 -0.29
C GLN A 268 -9.42 -2.84 -0.75
N SER A 269 -9.12 -3.07 -2.03
CA SER A 269 -9.26 -4.36 -2.70
C SER A 269 -8.30 -4.47 -3.88
N ALA A 270 -8.20 -5.63 -4.52
CA ALA A 270 -7.53 -5.73 -5.81
C ALA A 270 -8.25 -4.88 -6.86
N PRO A 271 -7.56 -4.37 -7.90
CA PRO A 271 -8.21 -3.70 -9.02
C PRO A 271 -9.31 -4.54 -9.69
N ASP A 272 -10.36 -3.89 -10.16
CA ASP A 272 -11.55 -4.56 -10.70
C ASP A 272 -11.25 -5.50 -11.87
N PHE A 273 -10.29 -5.16 -12.74
CA PHE A 273 -9.89 -6.04 -13.84
C PHE A 273 -9.29 -7.38 -13.36
N ILE A 274 -8.74 -7.43 -12.13
CA ILE A 274 -8.28 -8.67 -11.49
C ILE A 274 -9.47 -9.41 -10.88
N LYS A 275 -10.34 -8.70 -10.12
CA LYS A 275 -11.56 -9.31 -9.52
C LYS A 275 -12.41 -10.03 -10.56
N ASN A 276 -12.52 -9.44 -11.76
CA ASN A 276 -13.31 -9.96 -12.87
C ASN A 276 -12.53 -10.95 -13.76
N SER A 277 -11.38 -11.46 -13.31
CA SER A 277 -10.54 -12.36 -14.08
C SER A 277 -10.46 -13.76 -13.45
N PRO A 278 -10.11 -14.79 -14.24
CA PRO A 278 -9.83 -16.12 -13.71
C PRO A 278 -8.65 -16.17 -12.72
N LEU A 279 -7.84 -15.11 -12.60
CA LEU A 279 -6.69 -15.07 -11.69
C LEU A 279 -7.07 -14.74 -10.25
N ALA A 280 -8.29 -14.26 -9.99
CA ALA A 280 -8.74 -13.96 -8.64
C ALA A 280 -8.96 -15.22 -7.80
N VAL A 281 -8.76 -15.10 -6.49
CA VAL A 281 -9.15 -16.13 -5.51
C VAL A 281 -10.66 -16.36 -5.64
N PRO A 282 -11.11 -17.59 -5.93
CA PRO A 282 -12.53 -17.89 -6.12
C PRO A 282 -13.37 -17.51 -4.90
N GLY A 283 -14.48 -16.81 -5.09
CA GLY A 283 -15.40 -16.41 -4.03
C GLY A 283 -14.90 -15.34 -3.07
N ASN A 284 -13.70 -14.79 -3.26
CA ASN A 284 -13.18 -13.71 -2.42
C ASN A 284 -13.61 -12.34 -2.99
N PRO A 285 -14.43 -11.56 -2.27
CA PRO A 285 -14.93 -10.27 -2.75
C PRO A 285 -13.84 -9.20 -2.90
N LEU A 286 -12.67 -9.40 -2.30
CA LEU A 286 -11.53 -8.49 -2.44
C LEU A 286 -10.71 -8.78 -3.71
N GLY A 287 -10.85 -9.97 -4.31
CA GLY A 287 -10.36 -10.32 -5.64
C GLY A 287 -8.85 -10.34 -5.80
N TRP A 288 -8.09 -10.72 -4.75
CA TRP A 288 -6.63 -10.86 -4.83
C TRP A 288 -6.22 -11.92 -5.85
N VAL A 289 -5.08 -11.75 -6.50
CA VAL A 289 -4.50 -12.79 -7.39
C VAL A 289 -4.14 -14.02 -6.57
N ASP A 290 -4.67 -15.18 -6.97
CA ASP A 290 -4.57 -16.45 -6.23
C ASP A 290 -3.19 -17.09 -6.41
N VAL A 291 -2.30 -16.92 -5.45
CA VAL A 291 -0.91 -17.40 -5.52
C VAL A 291 -0.50 -18.22 -4.31
N ASP A 292 0.44 -19.12 -4.53
CA ASP A 292 1.18 -19.74 -3.43
C ASP A 292 1.97 -18.67 -2.66
N LYS A 293 1.82 -18.67 -1.35
CA LYS A 293 2.37 -17.61 -0.48
C LYS A 293 3.89 -17.61 -0.37
N HIS A 294 4.56 -18.69 -0.75
CA HIS A 294 6.02 -18.84 -0.66
C HIS A 294 6.74 -18.60 -1.99
N THR A 295 6.11 -18.96 -3.11
CA THR A 295 6.71 -18.90 -4.46
C THR A 295 6.12 -17.80 -5.33
N PHE A 296 4.93 -17.29 -4.98
CA PHE A 296 4.16 -16.29 -5.74
C PHE A 296 3.60 -16.78 -7.06
N GLN A 297 3.76 -18.08 -7.37
CA GLN A 297 3.18 -18.69 -8.56
C GLN A 297 1.67 -18.85 -8.38
N HIS A 298 0.91 -18.55 -9.43
CA HIS A 298 -0.54 -18.74 -9.41
C HIS A 298 -0.88 -20.22 -9.29
N VAL A 299 -1.87 -20.53 -8.43
CA VAL A 299 -2.22 -21.93 -8.08
C VAL A 299 -2.74 -22.76 -9.26
N ARG A 300 -3.26 -22.12 -10.33
CA ARG A 300 -3.82 -22.78 -11.52
C ARG A 300 -3.04 -22.52 -12.81
N TYR A 301 -2.27 -21.44 -12.89
CA TYR A 301 -1.54 -21.01 -14.09
C TYR A 301 -0.05 -20.95 -13.80
N PRO A 302 0.74 -21.97 -14.19
CA PRO A 302 2.13 -22.09 -13.75
C PRO A 302 3.09 -21.05 -14.35
N ASN A 303 2.65 -20.31 -15.37
CA ASN A 303 3.39 -19.19 -15.95
C ASN A 303 2.91 -17.80 -15.50
N VAL A 304 2.00 -17.75 -14.51
CA VAL A 304 1.50 -16.51 -13.95
C VAL A 304 1.97 -16.37 -12.50
N TYR A 305 2.38 -15.15 -12.13
CA TYR A 305 2.89 -14.80 -10.80
C TYR A 305 2.26 -13.49 -10.31
N SER A 306 2.23 -13.29 -9.01
CA SER A 306 1.84 -12.00 -8.42
C SER A 306 2.59 -11.72 -7.13
N ILE A 307 3.06 -10.49 -6.98
CA ILE A 307 3.68 -9.95 -5.76
C ILE A 307 3.10 -8.57 -5.41
N GLY A 308 3.43 -8.09 -4.23
CA GLY A 308 2.93 -6.80 -3.74
C GLY A 308 1.46 -6.85 -3.32
N ASP A 309 0.82 -5.70 -3.39
CA ASP A 309 -0.49 -5.52 -2.75
C ASP A 309 -1.64 -6.25 -3.45
N ALA A 310 -1.50 -6.57 -4.74
CA ALA A 310 -2.52 -7.29 -5.51
C ALA A 310 -2.57 -8.80 -5.22
N SER A 311 -1.52 -9.38 -4.63
CA SER A 311 -1.43 -10.82 -4.37
C SER A 311 -2.26 -11.26 -3.16
N SER A 312 -2.68 -12.54 -3.15
CA SER A 312 -3.38 -13.17 -2.02
C SER A 312 -2.48 -13.50 -0.84
N THR A 313 -1.19 -13.20 -0.91
CA THR A 313 -0.25 -13.45 0.19
C THR A 313 -0.70 -12.77 1.48
N PRO A 314 -0.74 -13.49 2.63
CA PRO A 314 -1.33 -12.98 3.87
C PRO A 314 -0.43 -12.02 4.67
N ASN A 315 0.68 -11.57 4.11
CA ASN A 315 1.56 -10.60 4.74
C ASN A 315 1.00 -9.18 4.70
N ALA A 316 1.54 -8.32 5.56
CA ALA A 316 1.26 -6.88 5.50
C ALA A 316 1.65 -6.30 4.13
N LYS A 317 0.72 -5.61 3.46
CA LYS A 317 0.90 -4.98 2.15
C LYS A 317 1.77 -3.72 2.30
N THR A 318 3.10 -3.90 2.21
CA THR A 318 4.10 -2.85 2.47
C THR A 318 5.24 -2.88 1.45
N GLY A 319 5.88 -1.73 1.23
CA GLY A 319 7.08 -1.66 0.38
C GLY A 319 8.26 -2.51 0.91
N ALA A 320 8.33 -2.72 2.20
CA ALA A 320 9.33 -3.58 2.81
C ALA A 320 9.10 -5.07 2.46
N ALA A 321 7.84 -5.51 2.40
CA ALA A 321 7.49 -6.85 1.94
C ALA A 321 7.94 -7.04 0.49
N ILE A 322 7.65 -6.09 -0.40
CA ILE A 322 8.07 -6.13 -1.81
C ILE A 322 9.59 -6.30 -1.94
N ARG A 323 10.39 -5.58 -1.14
CA ARG A 323 11.85 -5.71 -1.13
C ARG A 323 12.34 -7.14 -0.85
N LYS A 324 11.57 -7.93 -0.09
CA LYS A 324 11.88 -9.34 0.20
C LYS A 324 11.21 -10.31 -0.78
N GLN A 325 10.09 -9.93 -1.36
CA GLN A 325 9.38 -10.74 -2.35
C GLN A 325 10.11 -10.77 -3.70
N VAL A 326 10.61 -9.62 -4.16
CA VAL A 326 11.25 -9.48 -5.47
C VAL A 326 12.43 -10.46 -5.67
N PRO A 327 13.40 -10.58 -4.76
CA PRO A 327 14.49 -11.55 -4.93
C PRO A 327 14.01 -12.99 -5.07
N VAL A 328 13.00 -13.40 -4.30
CA VAL A 328 12.41 -14.75 -4.39
C VAL A 328 11.76 -14.96 -5.75
N LEU A 329 10.94 -14.00 -6.23
CA LEU A 329 10.31 -14.12 -7.55
C LEU A 329 11.34 -14.13 -8.69
N VAL A 330 12.42 -13.37 -8.58
CA VAL A 330 13.53 -13.41 -9.55
C VAL A 330 14.09 -14.82 -9.65
N GLU A 331 14.37 -15.50 -8.52
CA GLU A 331 14.87 -16.89 -8.56
C GLU A 331 13.83 -17.86 -9.15
N GLN A 332 12.55 -17.70 -8.79
CA GLN A 332 11.47 -18.54 -9.34
C GLN A 332 11.37 -18.40 -10.86
N LEU A 333 11.29 -17.16 -11.38
CA LEU A 333 11.23 -16.91 -12.83
C LEU A 333 12.47 -17.42 -13.56
N PHE A 334 13.67 -17.19 -13.03
CA PHE A 334 14.89 -17.69 -13.65
C PHE A 334 14.96 -19.22 -13.72
N SER A 335 14.59 -19.90 -12.64
CA SER A 335 14.55 -21.36 -12.62
C SER A 335 13.52 -21.89 -13.60
N GLN A 336 12.35 -21.27 -13.65
CA GLN A 336 11.29 -21.67 -14.57
C GLN A 336 11.70 -21.46 -16.04
N ILE A 337 12.28 -20.30 -16.37
CA ILE A 337 12.73 -19.98 -17.74
C ILE A 337 13.86 -20.92 -18.21
N ARG A 338 14.81 -21.25 -17.33
CA ARG A 338 16.00 -22.01 -17.70
C ARG A 338 15.84 -23.53 -17.60
N ALA A 339 15.08 -23.99 -16.63
CA ALA A 339 15.01 -25.39 -16.24
C ALA A 339 13.60 -25.98 -16.22
N GLY A 340 12.55 -25.17 -16.48
CA GLY A 340 11.16 -25.61 -16.46
C GLY A 340 10.67 -26.07 -15.07
N LYS A 341 11.35 -25.68 -13.99
CA LYS A 341 11.01 -26.12 -12.62
C LYS A 341 11.13 -24.98 -11.60
N PRO A 342 10.42 -25.07 -10.47
CA PRO A 342 10.50 -24.09 -9.38
C PRO A 342 11.92 -24.01 -8.78
N ALA A 343 12.28 -22.82 -8.27
CA ALA A 343 13.49 -22.64 -7.47
C ALA A 343 13.26 -23.07 -6.01
N ALA A 344 14.35 -23.29 -5.27
CA ALA A 344 14.28 -23.54 -3.81
C ALA A 344 13.96 -22.27 -3.00
N ALA A 345 14.09 -21.09 -3.59
CA ALA A 345 13.86 -19.81 -2.92
C ALA A 345 12.40 -19.69 -2.48
N GLN A 346 12.18 -19.33 -1.21
CA GLN A 346 10.86 -19.18 -0.63
C GLN A 346 10.76 -17.89 0.20
N TYR A 347 9.61 -17.25 0.16
CA TYR A 347 9.28 -16.11 0.99
C TYR A 347 8.68 -16.55 2.32
N ASN A 348 9.14 -15.95 3.40
CA ASN A 348 8.73 -16.31 4.76
C ASN A 348 7.62 -15.43 5.35
N GLY A 349 7.08 -14.50 4.55
CA GLY A 349 6.02 -13.61 5.03
C GLY A 349 6.50 -12.32 5.69
N TYR A 350 7.80 -12.00 5.60
CA TYR A 350 8.35 -10.78 6.19
C TYR A 350 7.58 -9.53 5.79
N GLY A 351 7.11 -8.80 6.79
CA GLY A 351 6.52 -7.47 6.66
C GLY A 351 7.19 -6.50 7.62
N SER A 352 7.22 -5.23 7.26
CA SER A 352 7.69 -4.19 8.18
C SER A 352 6.76 -2.98 8.12
N CYS A 353 6.46 -2.47 9.30
CA CYS A 353 5.68 -1.26 9.49
C CYS A 353 6.44 -0.30 10.42
N PRO A 354 7.14 0.71 9.87
CA PRO A 354 7.75 1.76 10.67
C PRO A 354 6.66 2.65 11.27
N LEU A 355 6.26 2.34 12.52
CA LEU A 355 5.15 2.98 13.22
C LEU A 355 5.61 4.29 13.88
N VAL A 356 5.37 5.41 13.21
CA VAL A 356 5.64 6.74 13.76
C VAL A 356 4.65 7.01 14.89
N THR A 357 5.14 7.29 16.09
CA THR A 357 4.36 7.53 17.30
C THR A 357 4.41 8.97 17.78
N GLY A 358 5.09 9.84 17.03
CA GLY A 358 5.26 11.26 17.24
C GLY A 358 6.49 11.77 16.50
N TYR A 359 6.72 13.07 16.49
CA TYR A 359 7.91 13.63 15.85
C TYR A 359 9.19 13.19 16.59
N GLY A 360 10.11 12.59 15.83
CA GLY A 360 11.32 12.00 16.36
C GLY A 360 11.12 10.67 17.10
N ARG A 361 9.96 10.02 16.99
CA ARG A 361 9.65 8.76 17.68
C ARG A 361 9.06 7.74 16.71
N LEU A 362 9.63 6.53 16.72
CA LEU A 362 9.19 5.45 15.86
C LEU A 362 9.43 4.09 16.52
N VAL A 363 8.44 3.22 16.44
CA VAL A 363 8.51 1.78 16.71
C VAL A 363 8.68 1.06 15.38
N LEU A 364 9.75 0.28 15.21
CA LEU A 364 9.98 -0.47 13.98
C LEU A 364 9.42 -1.88 14.13
N ALA A 365 8.18 -2.07 13.70
CA ALA A 365 7.56 -3.39 13.70
C ALA A 365 8.02 -4.20 12.48
N GLU A 366 8.61 -5.37 12.72
CA GLU A 366 8.99 -6.36 11.71
C GLU A 366 8.49 -7.73 12.15
N PHE A 367 7.80 -8.44 11.27
CA PHE A 367 7.12 -9.70 11.59
C PHE A 367 6.91 -10.56 10.36
N ASP A 368 6.67 -11.84 10.60
CA ASP A 368 6.40 -12.86 9.57
C ASP A 368 4.89 -13.16 9.40
N TYR A 369 4.57 -14.21 8.62
CA TYR A 369 3.19 -14.69 8.39
C TYR A 369 2.43 -15.09 9.67
N ASN A 370 3.16 -15.48 10.73
CA ASN A 370 2.58 -15.92 11.99
C ASN A 370 2.48 -14.79 13.02
N ASN A 371 2.69 -13.54 12.58
CA ASN A 371 2.80 -12.36 13.44
C ASN A 371 3.91 -12.49 14.50
N GLN A 372 4.95 -13.30 14.22
CA GLN A 372 6.12 -13.39 15.08
C GLN A 372 7.09 -12.26 14.74
N PRO A 373 7.64 -11.56 15.75
CA PRO A 373 8.66 -10.55 15.50
C PRO A 373 9.90 -11.12 14.82
N VAL A 374 10.38 -10.47 13.75
CA VAL A 374 11.59 -10.83 12.98
C VAL A 374 12.48 -9.59 12.88
N GLU A 375 13.02 -9.18 14.01
CA GLU A 375 13.72 -7.92 14.18
C GLU A 375 15.10 -7.94 13.48
N THR A 376 15.35 -6.94 12.61
CA THR A 376 16.60 -6.81 11.85
C THR A 376 17.75 -6.24 12.69
N PHE A 377 17.45 -5.37 13.66
CA PHE A 377 18.47 -4.68 14.47
C PHE A 377 18.72 -5.42 15.79
N PRO A 378 19.94 -5.33 16.37
CA PRO A 378 20.33 -6.02 17.61
C PRO A 378 19.82 -5.33 18.88
N PHE A 379 18.68 -4.65 18.81
CA PHE A 379 18.04 -4.00 19.94
C PHE A 379 16.53 -4.23 19.88
N ASP A 380 15.85 -4.08 21.02
CA ASP A 380 14.40 -4.18 21.12
C ASP A 380 13.71 -3.09 20.26
N GLN A 381 13.13 -3.51 19.13
CA GLN A 381 12.47 -2.64 18.15
C GLN A 381 11.05 -2.23 18.56
N SER A 382 10.50 -2.82 19.63
CA SER A 382 9.21 -2.39 20.18
C SER A 382 9.30 -1.06 20.93
N LYS A 383 10.49 -0.58 21.25
CA LYS A 383 10.71 0.71 21.89
C LYS A 383 10.75 1.85 20.89
N GLU A 384 10.16 2.98 21.26
CA GLU A 384 10.24 4.21 20.48
C GLU A 384 11.70 4.69 20.37
N ARG A 385 12.17 4.90 19.12
CA ARG A 385 13.56 5.34 18.87
C ARG A 385 13.62 6.51 17.90
N TRP A 386 14.45 7.49 18.23
CA TRP A 386 14.77 8.60 17.35
C TRP A 386 15.55 8.15 16.10
N THR A 387 16.51 7.24 16.25
CA THR A 387 17.29 6.71 15.14
C THR A 387 16.42 6.03 14.08
N MET A 388 15.38 5.31 14.49
CA MET A 388 14.45 4.67 13.57
C MET A 388 13.52 5.68 12.88
N TYR A 389 13.23 6.80 13.54
CA TYR A 389 12.54 7.92 12.90
C TYR A 389 13.41 8.53 11.80
N GLN A 390 14.70 8.78 12.05
CA GLN A 390 15.66 9.28 11.04
C GLN A 390 15.83 8.28 9.88
N LEU A 391 15.89 6.99 10.18
CA LEU A 391 15.89 5.93 9.17
C LEU A 391 14.70 6.11 8.22
N LYS A 392 13.47 6.23 8.77
CA LYS A 392 12.25 6.39 7.97
C LYS A 392 12.23 7.68 7.17
N ARG A 393 12.68 8.77 7.79
CA ARG A 393 12.59 10.11 7.19
C ARG A 393 13.60 10.34 6.08
N HIS A 394 14.82 9.81 6.22
CA HIS A 394 15.94 10.12 5.33
C HIS A 394 16.45 8.90 4.57
N VAL A 395 16.71 7.79 5.28
CA VAL A 395 17.39 6.64 4.68
C VAL A 395 16.46 5.84 3.77
N LEU A 396 15.22 5.57 4.19
CA LEU A 396 14.29 4.76 3.39
C LEU A 396 13.88 5.43 2.07
N PRO A 397 13.61 6.76 1.98
CA PRO A 397 13.37 7.43 0.69
C PRO A 397 14.59 7.35 -0.24
N TRP A 398 15.79 7.63 0.31
CA TRP A 398 17.03 7.51 -0.47
C TRP A 398 17.24 6.08 -0.99
N LEU A 399 17.06 5.07 -0.12
CA LEU A 399 17.18 3.66 -0.48
C LEU A 399 16.18 3.27 -1.58
N TYR A 400 14.96 3.77 -1.49
CA TYR A 400 13.92 3.53 -2.48
C TYR A 400 14.33 4.00 -3.87
N TRP A 401 14.63 5.29 -4.00
CA TRP A 401 14.95 5.91 -5.29
C TRP A 401 16.28 5.43 -5.89
N ASN A 402 17.29 5.18 -5.05
CA ASN A 402 18.67 4.94 -5.52
C ASN A 402 19.08 3.49 -5.54
N ARG A 403 18.37 2.60 -4.82
CA ARG A 403 18.76 1.19 -4.68
C ARG A 403 17.64 0.22 -5.05
N ILE A 404 16.44 0.36 -4.46
CA ILE A 404 15.34 -0.59 -4.63
C ILE A 404 14.87 -0.57 -6.09
N LEU A 405 14.49 0.60 -6.62
CA LEU A 405 14.06 0.73 -8.01
C LEU A 405 15.18 0.47 -9.04
N LYS A 406 16.44 0.44 -8.60
CA LYS A 406 17.60 0.07 -9.43
C LYS A 406 17.98 -1.41 -9.30
N GLY A 407 17.24 -2.19 -8.53
CA GLY A 407 17.48 -3.62 -8.32
C GLY A 407 18.78 -3.93 -7.55
N THR A 408 19.25 -3.02 -6.67
CA THR A 408 20.52 -3.17 -5.93
C THR A 408 20.33 -3.27 -4.42
N ALA A 409 19.11 -3.46 -3.92
CA ALA A 409 18.79 -3.64 -2.50
C ALA A 409 17.69 -4.68 -2.30
#